data_d1f38434eda47ccd7ba72a88ac219978
#
_entry.id   d1f38434eda47ccd7ba72a88ac219978
#
_cell.length_a   1.000
_cell.length_b   1.000
_cell.length_c   1.000
_cell.angle_alpha   90.00
_cell.angle_beta   90.00
_cell.angle_gamma   90.00
#
_symmetry.space_group_name_H-M   'P 1'
#
loop_
_entity.id
_entity.type
_entity.pdbx_description
1 polymer ?
#
loop_
_entity_poly.entity_id
_entity_poly.type
_entity_poly.pdbx_seq_one_letter_code
_entity_poly.pdbx_strand_id
1 'polypeptide(L)'
;MPEGIIGHMQFSLITDPGEWQSLEVEWQALVAQTHRPLPFLEFWYQKTWWHTFGGGEWSSETSRFQLIIARQDGRLIGAAPLFYSEKEGNPPALRFIGQIAVSDYLDFLCPLSELPRFMEGLLDFIKVEPGMLSRNLDLANFEEDSASLPLLRELCEQKGMPYSSEVLQPSPYIPLQPSWEEYLASISKKQRHEIRRKMRNAEARHETDWYSVKAEHDLQAEVQAFIGMMRKDPSKVAFLSPKMESFLAETAARAYEVGQLHLSFLTFDGKKAAAYFSFLAGGKLWVYNSAWEPAFGPCSPGWVLLAKVIIWAIEHG
;
A
#
# COMPACT_ATOMS: atom_id res chain seq x y z
N MET A 1 38.93 -9.21 22.65
CA MET A 1 37.47 -9.17 22.56
C MET A 1 37.09 -10.26 21.58
N PRO A 2 36.28 -11.26 21.91
CA PRO A 2 35.96 -12.31 20.98
C PRO A 2 35.12 -11.67 19.86
N GLU A 3 35.57 -11.85 18.62
CA GLU A 3 34.77 -11.61 17.41
C GLU A 3 33.50 -12.46 17.53
N GLY A 4 32.36 -11.81 17.72
CA GLY A 4 31.07 -12.49 17.71
C GLY A 4 30.89 -13.13 16.34
N ILE A 5 30.65 -14.43 16.34
CA ILE A 5 30.23 -15.17 15.14
C ILE A 5 28.93 -14.51 14.69
N ILE A 6 29.01 -13.64 13.68
CA ILE A 6 27.85 -13.06 13.04
C ILE A 6 27.20 -14.21 12.25
N GLY A 7 26.07 -14.70 12.74
CA GLY A 7 25.34 -15.80 12.12
C GLY A 7 25.12 -15.54 10.63
N HIS A 8 25.34 -16.56 9.79
CA HIS A 8 25.13 -16.47 8.35
C HIS A 8 23.63 -16.30 8.06
N MET A 9 23.29 -15.29 7.23
CA MET A 9 21.95 -15.11 6.70
C MET A 9 21.67 -16.23 5.69
N GLN A 10 20.61 -17.00 5.92
CA GLN A 10 20.23 -18.14 5.09
C GLN A 10 18.98 -17.75 4.26
N PHE A 11 19.09 -17.85 2.95
CA PHE A 11 18.00 -17.60 2.03
C PHE A 11 17.30 -18.91 1.65
N SER A 12 16.00 -18.83 1.48
CA SER A 12 15.18 -19.93 0.94
C SER A 12 14.05 -19.42 0.04
N LEU A 13 13.70 -20.23 -0.95
CA LEU A 13 12.62 -19.97 -1.88
C LEU A 13 11.38 -20.74 -1.44
N ILE A 14 10.26 -20.05 -1.31
CA ILE A 14 8.93 -20.62 -1.08
C ILE A 14 8.14 -20.46 -2.37
N THR A 15 7.67 -21.59 -2.92
CA THR A 15 6.88 -21.65 -4.14
C THR A 15 5.43 -22.08 -3.91
N ASP A 16 5.14 -22.61 -2.73
CA ASP A 16 3.77 -22.93 -2.30
C ASP A 16 3.20 -21.81 -1.40
N PRO A 17 2.14 -21.13 -1.85
CA PRO A 17 1.45 -20.14 -1.00
C PRO A 17 0.91 -20.73 0.32
N GLY A 18 0.71 -22.04 0.41
CA GLY A 18 0.30 -22.70 1.66
C GLY A 18 1.39 -22.64 2.74
N GLU A 19 2.66 -22.78 2.36
CA GLU A 19 3.79 -22.66 3.28
C GLU A 19 3.91 -21.21 3.83
N TRP A 20 3.62 -20.21 3.00
CA TRP A 20 3.63 -18.80 3.40
C TRP A 20 2.69 -18.51 4.56
N GLN A 21 1.55 -19.20 4.65
CA GLN A 21 0.60 -19.03 5.76
C GLN A 21 1.25 -19.26 7.14
N SER A 22 2.21 -20.15 7.23
CA SER A 22 2.91 -20.43 8.49
C SER A 22 3.78 -19.26 8.99
N LEU A 23 4.09 -18.31 8.12
CA LEU A 23 4.95 -17.16 8.42
C LEU A 23 4.18 -15.94 8.95
N GLU A 24 2.87 -15.98 9.06
CA GLU A 24 2.02 -14.80 9.38
C GLU A 24 2.51 -14.04 10.61
N VAL A 25 2.79 -14.73 11.71
CA VAL A 25 3.23 -14.09 12.96
C VAL A 25 4.62 -13.47 12.81
N GLU A 26 5.58 -14.20 12.19
CA GLU A 26 6.92 -13.70 11.94
C GLU A 26 6.91 -12.54 10.93
N TRP A 27 6.03 -12.60 9.94
CA TRP A 27 5.85 -11.56 8.94
C TRP A 27 5.37 -10.26 9.55
N GLN A 28 4.33 -10.33 10.41
CA GLN A 28 3.82 -9.16 11.13
C GLN A 28 4.91 -8.53 12.01
N ALA A 29 5.67 -9.37 12.72
CA ALA A 29 6.80 -8.88 13.51
C ALA A 29 7.89 -8.24 12.63
N LEU A 30 8.12 -8.75 11.42
CA LEU A 30 9.09 -8.19 10.49
C LEU A 30 8.59 -6.84 9.90
N VAL A 31 7.32 -6.73 9.52
CA VAL A 31 6.72 -5.47 9.05
C VAL A 31 6.89 -4.36 10.09
N ALA A 32 6.65 -4.67 11.37
CA ALA A 32 6.81 -3.71 12.47
C ALA A 32 8.27 -3.24 12.67
N GLN A 33 9.25 -4.00 12.18
CA GLN A 33 10.68 -3.67 12.28
C GLN A 33 11.22 -2.97 11.04
N THR A 34 10.45 -2.88 9.96
CA THR A 34 10.86 -2.15 8.76
C THR A 34 10.95 -0.66 9.07
N HIS A 35 11.82 0.03 8.34
CA HIS A 35 11.94 1.50 8.46
C HIS A 35 10.62 2.22 8.15
N ARG A 36 9.80 1.62 7.29
CA ARG A 36 8.49 2.14 6.87
C ARG A 36 7.48 1.01 6.84
N PRO A 37 6.67 0.87 7.88
CA PRO A 37 5.54 -0.04 7.84
C PRO A 37 4.52 0.43 6.80
N LEU A 38 4.50 -0.24 5.65
CA LEU A 38 3.55 0.02 4.55
C LEU A 38 2.35 -0.90 4.70
N PRO A 39 1.12 -0.41 4.60
CA PRO A 39 -0.07 -1.26 4.69
C PRO A 39 -0.11 -2.31 3.57
N PHE A 40 0.49 -2.01 2.43
CA PHE A 40 0.56 -2.91 1.27
C PHE A 40 1.56 -4.06 1.44
N LEU A 41 2.40 -4.05 2.48
CA LEU A 41 3.32 -5.12 2.85
C LEU A 41 2.81 -5.95 4.03
N GLU A 42 1.70 -5.58 4.63
CA GLU A 42 1.04 -6.38 5.66
C GLU A 42 0.67 -7.77 5.13
N PHE A 43 0.80 -8.79 5.97
CA PHE A 43 0.52 -10.16 5.57
C PHE A 43 -0.90 -10.33 5.00
N TRP A 44 -1.89 -9.76 5.67
CA TRP A 44 -3.28 -9.80 5.25
C TRP A 44 -3.51 -9.17 3.87
N TYR A 45 -2.83 -8.05 3.56
CA TYR A 45 -2.94 -7.37 2.27
C TYR A 45 -2.33 -8.19 1.13
N GLN A 46 -1.07 -8.60 1.31
CA GLN A 46 -0.31 -9.39 0.35
C GLN A 46 -1.02 -10.72 0.02
N LYS A 47 -1.54 -11.39 1.06
CA LYS A 47 -2.30 -12.63 0.92
C LYS A 47 -3.61 -12.42 0.18
N THR A 48 -4.39 -11.38 0.54
CA THR A 48 -5.64 -11.05 -0.16
C THR A 48 -5.39 -10.75 -1.63
N TRP A 49 -4.33 -9.98 -1.93
CA TRP A 49 -3.95 -9.69 -3.31
C TRP A 49 -3.62 -10.97 -4.09
N TRP A 50 -2.77 -11.83 -3.53
CA TRP A 50 -2.39 -13.07 -4.20
C TRP A 50 -3.59 -14.00 -4.45
N HIS A 51 -4.44 -14.18 -3.46
CA HIS A 51 -5.64 -15.02 -3.59
C HIS A 51 -6.63 -14.49 -4.62
N THR A 52 -6.78 -13.17 -4.70
CA THR A 52 -7.73 -12.55 -5.63
C THR A 52 -7.21 -12.55 -7.06
N PHE A 53 -5.95 -12.20 -7.23
CA PHE A 53 -5.41 -11.90 -8.56
C PHE A 53 -4.45 -12.97 -9.07
N GLY A 54 -3.70 -13.66 -8.22
CA GLY A 54 -2.78 -14.74 -8.61
C GLY A 54 -1.74 -14.33 -9.66
N GLY A 55 -1.30 -13.06 -9.65
CA GLY A 55 -0.42 -12.48 -10.65
C GLY A 55 -0.93 -11.14 -11.19
N GLY A 56 -2.05 -10.66 -10.65
CA GLY A 56 -2.60 -9.34 -10.91
C GLY A 56 -3.06 -9.15 -12.36
N GLU A 57 -2.61 -8.06 -12.96
CA GLU A 57 -2.84 -7.71 -14.36
C GLU A 57 -1.98 -8.51 -15.35
N TRP A 58 -1.07 -9.31 -14.84
CA TRP A 58 -0.28 -10.27 -15.57
C TRP A 58 -1.06 -11.57 -15.75
N SER A 59 -0.65 -12.41 -16.67
CA SER A 59 -1.37 -13.69 -16.88
C SER A 59 -1.30 -14.58 -15.63
N SER A 60 -2.44 -14.87 -15.03
CA SER A 60 -2.53 -15.80 -13.91
C SER A 60 -2.16 -17.25 -14.27
N GLU A 61 -2.23 -17.61 -15.57
CA GLU A 61 -1.87 -18.94 -16.05
C GLU A 61 -0.35 -19.17 -16.01
N THR A 62 0.43 -18.12 -16.30
CA THR A 62 1.90 -18.16 -16.30
C THR A 62 2.51 -17.70 -14.98
N SER A 63 1.75 -17.01 -14.14
CA SER A 63 2.27 -16.50 -12.86
C SER A 63 2.56 -17.63 -11.88
N ARG A 64 3.68 -17.51 -11.17
CA ARG A 64 4.14 -18.50 -10.17
C ARG A 64 4.64 -17.77 -8.93
N PHE A 65 4.22 -18.23 -7.77
CA PHE A 65 4.66 -17.73 -6.49
C PHE A 65 6.15 -17.97 -6.28
N GLN A 66 6.92 -16.94 -5.90
CA GLN A 66 8.37 -16.99 -5.78
C GLN A 66 8.83 -16.14 -4.59
N LEU A 67 8.26 -16.39 -3.41
CA LEU A 67 8.64 -15.66 -2.20
C LEU A 67 10.03 -16.08 -1.74
N ILE A 68 10.94 -15.14 -1.59
CA ILE A 68 12.26 -15.39 -1.02
C ILE A 68 12.27 -14.86 0.41
N ILE A 69 12.68 -15.70 1.35
CA ILE A 69 12.86 -15.31 2.75
C ILE A 69 14.32 -15.45 3.17
N ALA A 70 14.71 -14.63 4.13
CA ALA A 70 16.03 -14.70 4.78
C ALA A 70 15.87 -14.91 6.27
N ARG A 71 16.61 -15.90 6.80
CA ARG A 71 16.63 -16.22 8.22
C ARG A 71 18.05 -16.08 8.77
N GLN A 72 18.13 -15.63 10.02
CA GLN A 72 19.36 -15.65 10.81
C GLN A 72 19.04 -16.24 12.18
N ASP A 73 19.80 -17.24 12.60
CA ASP A 73 19.58 -17.97 13.86
C ASP A 73 18.13 -18.45 14.04
N GLY A 74 17.53 -18.92 12.94
CA GLY A 74 16.16 -19.39 12.87
C GLY A 74 15.07 -18.31 12.79
N ARG A 75 15.38 -17.03 12.97
CA ARG A 75 14.43 -15.91 12.92
C ARG A 75 14.30 -15.37 11.51
N LEU A 76 13.08 -15.03 11.10
CA LEU A 76 12.83 -14.31 9.85
C LEU A 76 13.36 -12.86 10.00
N ILE A 77 14.30 -12.48 9.14
CA ILE A 77 14.93 -11.14 9.16
C ILE A 77 14.79 -10.40 7.85
N GLY A 78 14.29 -11.06 6.81
CA GLY A 78 14.03 -10.41 5.53
C GLY A 78 13.09 -11.24 4.66
N ALA A 79 12.32 -10.55 3.81
CA ALA A 79 11.50 -11.18 2.80
C ALA A 79 11.44 -10.31 1.53
N ALA A 80 11.50 -10.97 0.37
CA ALA A 80 11.20 -10.41 -0.92
C ALA A 80 9.90 -11.07 -1.42
N PRO A 81 8.75 -10.41 -1.28
CA PRO A 81 7.46 -10.96 -1.69
C PRO A 81 7.32 -10.87 -3.21
N LEU A 82 7.82 -11.86 -3.90
CA LEU A 82 7.90 -11.88 -5.36
C LEU A 82 6.99 -12.95 -5.96
N PHE A 83 6.65 -12.73 -7.21
CA PHE A 83 6.09 -13.73 -8.10
C PHE A 83 6.73 -13.62 -9.48
N TYR A 84 6.83 -14.73 -10.16
CA TYR A 84 7.21 -14.77 -11.57
C TYR A 84 6.01 -14.55 -12.45
N SER A 85 6.17 -13.80 -13.52
CA SER A 85 5.13 -13.68 -14.55
C SER A 85 5.71 -13.39 -15.92
N GLU A 86 4.93 -13.77 -16.93
CA GLU A 86 5.13 -13.42 -18.33
C GLU A 86 3.97 -12.56 -18.80
N LYS A 87 4.25 -11.61 -19.66
CA LYS A 87 3.25 -10.80 -20.36
C LYS A 87 3.73 -10.58 -21.77
N GLU A 88 2.83 -10.70 -22.73
CA GLU A 88 3.15 -10.46 -24.13
C GLU A 88 3.82 -9.10 -24.31
N GLY A 89 4.94 -9.09 -25.03
CA GLY A 89 5.75 -7.88 -25.25
C GLY A 89 6.68 -7.48 -24.10
N ASN A 90 6.71 -8.22 -22.98
CA ASN A 90 7.64 -7.97 -21.87
C ASN A 90 8.45 -9.22 -21.54
N PRO A 91 9.74 -9.10 -21.19
CA PRO A 91 10.53 -10.23 -20.77
C PRO A 91 9.97 -10.86 -19.48
N PRO A 92 10.10 -12.19 -19.34
CA PRO A 92 9.81 -12.87 -18.08
C PRO A 92 10.60 -12.26 -16.93
N ALA A 93 9.94 -11.94 -15.83
CA ALA A 93 10.57 -11.29 -14.69
C ALA A 93 9.93 -11.69 -13.36
N LEU A 94 10.67 -11.46 -12.27
CA LEU A 94 10.18 -11.47 -10.91
C LEU A 94 9.62 -10.08 -10.58
N ARG A 95 8.42 -10.05 -10.01
CA ARG A 95 7.68 -8.84 -9.68
C ARG A 95 7.21 -8.88 -8.25
N PHE A 96 7.03 -7.72 -7.62
CA PHE A 96 6.42 -7.69 -6.29
C PHE A 96 4.97 -8.17 -6.30
N ILE A 97 4.60 -8.98 -5.32
CA ILE A 97 3.19 -9.25 -5.01
C ILE A 97 2.54 -7.91 -4.68
N GLY A 98 1.49 -7.55 -5.42
CA GLY A 98 0.82 -6.26 -5.27
C GLY A 98 0.98 -5.29 -6.45
N GLN A 99 2.08 -5.40 -7.24
CA GLN A 99 2.27 -4.44 -8.34
C GLN A 99 1.33 -4.76 -9.53
N ILE A 100 0.97 -3.76 -10.34
CA ILE A 100 1.39 -2.37 -10.32
C ILE A 100 0.22 -1.44 -9.98
N ALA A 101 -1.00 -1.77 -10.45
CA ALA A 101 -2.17 -0.89 -10.42
C ALA A 101 -2.97 -0.94 -9.12
N VAL A 102 -2.71 -1.96 -8.27
CA VAL A 102 -3.56 -2.25 -7.10
C VAL A 102 -2.93 -1.80 -5.79
N SER A 103 -1.61 -1.74 -5.69
CA SER A 103 -0.93 -1.24 -4.50
C SER A 103 -0.21 0.07 -4.81
N ASP A 104 -0.26 1.03 -3.90
CA ASP A 104 0.41 2.31 -4.12
C ASP A 104 1.91 2.24 -3.82
N TYR A 105 2.31 1.45 -2.81
CA TYR A 105 3.70 1.38 -2.36
C TYR A 105 4.11 -0.03 -2.01
N LEU A 106 5.30 -0.42 -2.47
CA LEU A 106 5.89 -1.74 -2.21
C LEU A 106 7.38 -1.60 -1.94
N ASP A 107 7.94 -2.53 -1.21
CA ASP A 107 9.36 -2.63 -0.92
C ASP A 107 9.70 -4.05 -0.48
N PHE A 108 10.98 -4.29 -0.22
CA PHE A 108 11.43 -5.47 0.51
C PHE A 108 11.12 -5.32 2.00
N LEU A 109 10.87 -6.43 2.66
CA LEU A 109 10.70 -6.49 4.11
C LEU A 109 12.04 -6.81 4.76
N CYS A 110 12.65 -5.83 5.40
CA CYS A 110 13.89 -6.03 6.15
C CYS A 110 14.12 -4.84 7.09
N PRO A 111 14.62 -5.03 8.32
CA PRO A 111 15.10 -3.94 9.15
C PRO A 111 16.22 -3.17 8.45
N LEU A 112 16.23 -1.84 8.60
CA LEU A 112 17.19 -0.98 7.90
C LEU A 112 18.66 -1.38 8.17
N SER A 113 18.97 -1.83 9.39
CA SER A 113 20.32 -2.27 9.77
C SER A 113 20.79 -3.52 9.01
N GLU A 114 19.86 -4.37 8.61
CA GLU A 114 20.15 -5.62 7.89
C GLU A 114 19.97 -5.48 6.37
N LEU A 115 19.36 -4.40 5.92
CA LEU A 115 18.98 -4.22 4.52
C LEU A 115 20.14 -4.35 3.52
N PRO A 116 21.34 -3.79 3.76
CA PRO A 116 22.47 -3.97 2.83
C PRO A 116 22.88 -5.44 2.66
N ARG A 117 23.00 -6.18 3.77
CA ARG A 117 23.35 -7.62 3.76
C ARG A 117 22.23 -8.46 3.12
N PHE A 118 20.98 -8.13 3.43
CA PHE A 118 19.82 -8.80 2.83
C PHE A 118 19.80 -8.61 1.32
N MET A 119 19.94 -7.37 0.84
CA MET A 119 19.90 -7.06 -0.59
C MET A 119 21.04 -7.72 -1.37
N GLU A 120 22.26 -7.70 -0.83
CA GLU A 120 23.39 -8.37 -1.45
C GLU A 120 23.15 -9.89 -1.55
N GLY A 121 22.78 -10.52 -0.42
CA GLY A 121 22.50 -11.96 -0.39
C GLY A 121 21.28 -12.35 -1.24
N LEU A 122 20.24 -11.50 -1.33
CA LEU A 122 19.09 -11.70 -2.20
C LEU A 122 19.50 -11.76 -3.68
N LEU A 123 20.31 -10.82 -4.15
CA LEU A 123 20.76 -10.82 -5.54
C LEU A 123 21.65 -12.04 -5.85
N ASP A 124 22.54 -12.41 -4.93
CA ASP A 124 23.36 -13.61 -5.08
C ASP A 124 22.52 -14.90 -5.06
N PHE A 125 21.52 -14.98 -4.17
CA PHE A 125 20.58 -16.10 -4.12
C PHE A 125 19.78 -16.23 -5.43
N ILE A 126 19.18 -15.14 -5.93
CA ILE A 126 18.44 -15.15 -7.19
C ILE A 126 19.33 -15.64 -8.33
N LYS A 127 20.60 -15.30 -8.35
CA LYS A 127 21.55 -15.69 -9.39
C LYS A 127 21.81 -17.19 -9.43
N VAL A 128 21.87 -17.85 -8.28
CA VAL A 128 22.35 -19.25 -8.16
C VAL A 128 21.23 -20.25 -7.87
N GLU A 129 20.11 -19.84 -7.30
CA GLU A 129 19.02 -20.73 -6.90
C GLU A 129 18.35 -21.39 -8.13
N PRO A 130 18.40 -22.73 -8.24
CA PRO A 130 17.86 -23.43 -9.41
C PRO A 130 16.34 -23.29 -9.56
N GLY A 131 15.62 -23.09 -8.44
CA GLY A 131 14.16 -22.93 -8.41
C GLY A 131 13.66 -21.58 -8.91
N MET A 132 14.54 -20.59 -9.11
CA MET A 132 14.16 -19.27 -9.62
C MET A 132 13.80 -19.33 -11.10
N LEU A 133 12.60 -18.89 -11.44
CA LEU A 133 12.07 -18.91 -12.80
C LEU A 133 12.57 -17.75 -13.68
N SER A 134 13.10 -16.70 -13.07
CA SER A 134 13.77 -15.59 -13.78
C SER A 134 14.92 -15.04 -12.94
N ARG A 135 15.86 -14.37 -13.63
CA ARG A 135 16.93 -13.56 -13.02
C ARG A 135 16.66 -12.06 -13.22
N ASN A 136 15.67 -11.72 -14.02
CA ASN A 136 15.25 -10.35 -14.22
C ASN A 136 14.30 -9.94 -13.10
N LEU A 137 14.54 -8.76 -12.54
CA LEU A 137 13.67 -8.09 -11.59
C LEU A 137 12.98 -6.93 -12.30
N ASP A 138 11.65 -6.89 -12.23
CA ASP A 138 10.82 -5.78 -12.71
C ASP A 138 9.95 -5.34 -11.53
N LEU A 139 10.52 -4.43 -10.73
CA LEU A 139 9.99 -4.04 -9.42
C LEU A 139 9.39 -2.64 -9.50
N ALA A 140 8.11 -2.53 -9.24
CA ALA A 140 7.38 -1.27 -9.29
C ALA A 140 6.90 -0.82 -7.90
N ASN A 141 6.42 0.43 -7.82
CA ASN A 141 5.77 1.00 -6.65
C ASN A 141 6.68 1.29 -5.44
N PHE A 142 7.99 1.42 -5.64
CA PHE A 142 8.84 1.97 -4.57
C PHE A 142 8.49 3.44 -4.28
N GLU A 143 8.52 3.84 -3.01
CA GLU A 143 8.61 5.25 -2.67
C GLU A 143 9.97 5.81 -3.13
N GLU A 144 9.99 7.08 -3.60
CA GLU A 144 11.20 7.74 -4.10
C GLU A 144 12.36 7.73 -3.09
N ASP A 145 12.04 7.81 -1.80
CA ASP A 145 13.00 7.82 -0.70
C ASP A 145 13.18 6.44 -0.03
N SER A 146 12.77 5.35 -0.70
CA SER A 146 13.08 3.98 -0.25
C SER A 146 14.59 3.77 -0.17
N ALA A 147 15.05 3.23 0.97
CA ALA A 147 16.44 2.87 1.15
C ALA A 147 16.90 1.72 0.23
N SER A 148 15.97 0.93 -0.30
CA SER A 148 16.25 -0.17 -1.23
C SER A 148 16.74 0.32 -2.59
N LEU A 149 16.25 1.47 -3.08
CA LEU A 149 16.59 1.96 -4.43
C LEU A 149 18.08 2.31 -4.60
N PRO A 150 18.72 3.12 -3.73
CA PRO A 150 20.15 3.40 -3.85
C PRO A 150 21.01 2.14 -3.67
N LEU A 151 20.60 1.23 -2.77
CA LEU A 151 21.33 -0.04 -2.57
C LEU A 151 21.23 -0.95 -3.80
N LEU A 152 20.04 -1.06 -4.43
CA LEU A 152 19.90 -1.82 -5.67
C LEU A 152 20.80 -1.28 -6.77
N ARG A 153 20.84 0.05 -6.94
CA ARG A 153 21.70 0.68 -7.94
C ARG A 153 23.19 0.35 -7.69
N GLU A 154 23.64 0.57 -6.46
CA GLU A 154 25.03 0.33 -6.07
C GLU A 154 25.42 -1.14 -6.26
N LEU A 155 24.61 -2.08 -5.79
CA LEU A 155 24.87 -3.50 -5.91
C LEU A 155 24.86 -3.98 -7.36
N CYS A 156 23.95 -3.46 -8.20
CA CYS A 156 23.94 -3.76 -9.62
C CYS A 156 25.21 -3.28 -10.30
N GLU A 157 25.67 -2.05 -9.98
CA GLU A 157 26.94 -1.53 -10.50
C GLU A 157 28.13 -2.39 -10.09
N GLN A 158 28.25 -2.71 -8.79
CA GLN A 158 29.31 -3.56 -8.25
C GLN A 158 29.34 -4.97 -8.88
N LYS A 159 28.16 -5.54 -9.15
CA LYS A 159 28.03 -6.89 -9.72
C LYS A 159 27.98 -6.91 -11.26
N GLY A 160 28.13 -5.74 -11.93
CA GLY A 160 28.05 -5.62 -13.37
C GLY A 160 26.69 -5.98 -13.96
N MET A 161 25.61 -5.77 -13.21
CA MET A 161 24.22 -6.04 -13.61
C MET A 161 23.59 -4.77 -14.23
N PRO A 162 22.79 -4.90 -15.30
CA PRO A 162 22.03 -3.77 -15.82
C PRO A 162 21.04 -3.25 -14.78
N TYR A 163 20.92 -1.92 -14.67
CA TYR A 163 19.96 -1.25 -13.81
C TYR A 163 19.30 -0.08 -14.54
N SER A 164 18.01 0.06 -14.39
CA SER A 164 17.25 1.24 -14.81
C SER A 164 16.15 1.54 -13.81
N SER A 165 15.77 2.79 -13.68
CA SER A 165 14.64 3.22 -12.85
C SER A 165 13.93 4.39 -13.51
N GLU A 166 12.61 4.46 -13.32
CA GLU A 166 11.78 5.55 -13.81
C GLU A 166 10.76 5.96 -12.76
N VAL A 167 10.32 7.21 -12.84
CA VAL A 167 9.23 7.71 -11.96
C VAL A 167 7.90 7.35 -12.64
N LEU A 168 7.10 6.51 -11.98
CA LEU A 168 5.79 6.11 -12.50
C LEU A 168 4.76 7.23 -12.38
N GLN A 169 4.64 7.83 -11.20
CA GLN A 169 3.72 8.93 -10.92
C GLN A 169 4.10 9.64 -9.61
N PRO A 170 3.75 10.94 -9.47
CA PRO A 170 3.94 11.63 -8.21
C PRO A 170 2.88 11.18 -7.19
N SER A 171 3.31 10.97 -5.94
CA SER A 171 2.44 10.65 -4.82
C SER A 171 2.56 11.75 -3.76
N PRO A 172 1.63 12.71 -3.73
CA PRO A 172 1.68 13.81 -2.77
C PRO A 172 1.38 13.33 -1.35
N TYR A 173 2.10 13.86 -0.37
CA TYR A 173 1.81 13.66 1.04
C TYR A 173 1.56 15.01 1.74
N ILE A 174 0.84 14.97 2.85
CA ILE A 174 0.52 16.12 3.68
C ILE A 174 1.26 15.97 5.01
N PRO A 175 2.31 16.77 5.28
CA PRO A 175 2.92 16.81 6.60
C PRO A 175 1.93 17.45 7.58
N LEU A 176 1.51 16.67 8.58
CA LEU A 176 0.60 17.18 9.60
C LEU A 176 1.32 18.20 10.49
N GLN A 177 0.59 19.25 10.88
CA GLN A 177 1.03 20.26 11.81
C GLN A 177 0.38 20.02 13.18
N PRO A 178 0.87 20.62 14.26
CA PRO A 178 0.30 20.40 15.60
C PRO A 178 -1.17 20.83 15.74
N SER A 179 -1.66 21.68 14.85
CA SER A 179 -3.06 22.13 14.85
C SER A 179 -3.58 22.40 13.44
N TRP A 180 -4.90 22.40 13.30
CA TRP A 180 -5.56 22.78 12.04
C TRP A 180 -5.21 24.19 11.57
N GLU A 181 -5.11 25.17 12.50
CA GLU A 181 -4.77 26.54 12.14
C GLU A 181 -3.31 26.66 11.68
N GLU A 182 -2.39 25.91 12.29
CA GLU A 182 -0.99 25.84 11.85
C GLU A 182 -0.88 25.14 10.50
N TYR A 183 -1.64 24.07 10.27
CA TYR A 183 -1.72 23.44 8.94
C TYR A 183 -2.20 24.46 7.89
N LEU A 184 -3.28 25.19 8.16
CA LEU A 184 -3.77 26.22 7.25
C LEU A 184 -2.74 27.36 7.07
N ALA A 185 -1.93 27.67 8.07
CA ALA A 185 -0.87 28.66 7.96
C ALA A 185 0.30 28.17 7.09
N SER A 186 0.60 26.87 7.09
CA SER A 186 1.70 26.26 6.33
C SER A 186 1.45 26.19 4.82
N ILE A 187 0.20 26.19 4.38
CA ILE A 187 -0.17 26.15 2.96
C ILE A 187 -0.36 27.53 2.36
N SER A 188 -0.36 27.64 1.01
CA SER A 188 -0.50 28.90 0.32
C SER A 188 -1.82 29.62 0.69
N LYS A 189 -1.80 30.97 0.66
CA LYS A 189 -2.99 31.79 0.92
C LYS A 189 -4.17 31.39 0.02
N LYS A 190 -3.90 31.07 -1.25
CA LYS A 190 -4.93 30.64 -2.22
C LYS A 190 -5.57 29.34 -1.78
N GLN A 191 -4.78 28.32 -1.46
CA GLN A 191 -5.28 27.00 -1.00
C GLN A 191 -6.09 27.14 0.30
N ARG A 192 -5.57 27.87 1.29
CA ARG A 192 -6.27 28.13 2.55
C ARG A 192 -7.62 28.80 2.35
N HIS A 193 -7.69 29.82 1.49
CA HIS A 193 -8.96 30.50 1.17
C HIS A 193 -9.93 29.53 0.48
N GLU A 194 -9.44 28.70 -0.42
CA GLU A 194 -10.26 27.75 -1.17
C GLU A 194 -10.84 26.67 -0.26
N ILE A 195 -10.04 26.10 0.65
CA ILE A 195 -10.51 25.13 1.64
C ILE A 195 -11.62 25.72 2.49
N ARG A 196 -11.36 26.89 3.10
CA ARG A 196 -12.36 27.58 3.94
C ARG A 196 -13.62 27.94 3.16
N ARG A 197 -13.49 28.35 1.89
CA ARG A 197 -14.63 28.66 1.03
C ARG A 197 -15.48 27.44 0.75
N LYS A 198 -14.86 26.29 0.43
CA LYS A 198 -15.57 25.03 0.14
C LYS A 198 -16.32 24.53 1.37
N MET A 199 -15.69 24.53 2.53
CA MET A 199 -16.32 24.11 3.78
C MET A 199 -17.56 24.98 4.07
N ARG A 200 -17.40 26.33 4.06
CA ARG A 200 -18.54 27.23 4.27
C ARG A 200 -19.66 27.09 3.24
N ASN A 201 -19.30 26.83 1.95
CA ASN A 201 -20.31 26.64 0.91
C ASN A 201 -21.12 25.36 1.12
N ALA A 202 -20.50 24.29 1.60
CA ALA A 202 -21.19 23.06 1.93
C ALA A 202 -22.13 23.26 3.13
N GLU A 203 -21.62 23.82 4.22
CA GLU A 203 -22.37 24.08 5.46
C GLU A 203 -23.52 25.08 5.29
N ALA A 204 -23.40 26.04 4.34
CA ALA A 204 -24.47 26.98 4.03
C ALA A 204 -25.63 26.35 3.22
N ARG A 205 -25.42 25.22 2.58
CA ARG A 205 -26.40 24.59 1.68
C ARG A 205 -26.98 23.29 2.21
N HIS A 206 -26.25 22.62 3.12
CA HIS A 206 -26.62 21.29 3.61
C HIS A 206 -26.29 21.18 5.09
N GLU A 207 -27.08 20.40 5.79
CA GLU A 207 -26.66 19.83 7.07
C GLU A 207 -25.48 18.90 6.79
N THR A 208 -24.28 19.32 7.27
CA THR A 208 -23.01 18.67 6.92
C THR A 208 -22.48 17.91 8.13
N ASP A 209 -22.36 16.59 8.02
CA ASP A 209 -21.78 15.72 9.03
C ASP A 209 -20.77 14.76 8.39
N TRP A 210 -19.95 14.11 9.21
CA TRP A 210 -19.00 13.12 8.76
C TRP A 210 -18.72 12.07 9.85
N TYR A 211 -18.33 10.86 9.43
CA TYR A 211 -17.95 9.80 10.34
C TYR A 211 -16.90 8.89 9.72
N SER A 212 -16.13 8.19 10.56
CA SER A 212 -15.36 7.01 10.19
C SER A 212 -16.10 5.76 10.65
N VAL A 213 -15.99 4.68 9.87
CA VAL A 213 -16.64 3.39 10.18
C VAL A 213 -16.06 2.81 11.47
N LYS A 214 -16.96 2.43 12.39
CA LYS A 214 -16.67 1.85 13.72
C LYS A 214 -17.56 0.64 13.95
N ALA A 215 -17.43 0.04 15.14
CA ALA A 215 -18.15 -1.19 15.52
C ALA A 215 -19.69 -1.09 15.48
N GLU A 216 -20.25 0.12 15.63
CA GLU A 216 -21.69 0.37 15.54
C GLU A 216 -22.23 0.38 14.10
N HIS A 217 -21.36 0.41 13.09
CA HIS A 217 -21.73 0.43 11.68
C HIS A 217 -21.68 -0.99 11.07
N ASP A 218 -22.55 -1.24 10.10
CA ASP A 218 -22.46 -2.43 9.24
C ASP A 218 -21.34 -2.23 8.21
N LEU A 219 -20.16 -2.80 8.50
CA LEU A 219 -18.99 -2.68 7.64
C LEU A 219 -19.27 -3.10 6.19
N GLN A 220 -20.02 -4.19 6.00
CA GLN A 220 -20.34 -4.68 4.65
C GLN A 220 -21.20 -3.67 3.89
N ALA A 221 -22.21 -3.11 4.52
CA ALA A 221 -23.07 -2.09 3.93
C ALA A 221 -22.28 -0.81 3.61
N GLU A 222 -21.35 -0.40 4.49
CA GLU A 222 -20.51 0.78 4.28
C GLU A 222 -19.53 0.60 3.10
N VAL A 223 -18.90 -0.56 2.99
CA VAL A 223 -18.02 -0.89 1.86
C VAL A 223 -18.80 -0.95 0.55
N GLN A 224 -19.98 -1.55 0.55
CA GLN A 224 -20.84 -1.56 -0.64
C GLN A 224 -21.31 -0.15 -1.05
N ALA A 225 -21.58 0.72 -0.08
CA ALA A 225 -21.89 2.13 -0.36
C ALA A 225 -20.70 2.85 -1.01
N PHE A 226 -19.48 2.63 -0.51
CA PHE A 226 -18.25 3.16 -1.10
C PHE A 226 -18.05 2.69 -2.54
N ILE A 227 -18.12 1.38 -2.81
CA ILE A 227 -18.02 0.81 -4.16
C ILE A 227 -19.11 1.36 -5.07
N GLY A 228 -20.35 1.47 -4.57
CA GLY A 228 -21.46 2.04 -5.30
C GLY A 228 -21.24 3.51 -5.71
N MET A 229 -20.56 4.29 -4.87
CA MET A 229 -20.15 5.67 -5.22
C MET A 229 -19.02 5.68 -6.25
N MET A 230 -18.01 4.76 -6.12
CA MET A 230 -16.94 4.65 -7.12
C MET A 230 -17.46 4.34 -8.52
N ARG A 231 -18.49 3.49 -8.64
CA ARG A 231 -19.13 3.16 -9.95
C ARG A 231 -19.74 4.36 -10.66
N LYS A 232 -20.00 5.45 -9.94
CA LYS A 232 -20.55 6.70 -10.53
C LYS A 232 -19.48 7.56 -11.19
N ASP A 233 -18.20 7.26 -10.96
CA ASP A 233 -17.06 7.92 -11.60
C ASP A 233 -16.68 7.14 -12.88
N PRO A 234 -16.90 7.70 -14.10
CA PRO A 234 -16.56 7.00 -15.34
C PRO A 234 -15.09 6.58 -15.44
N SER A 235 -14.19 7.32 -14.81
CA SER A 235 -12.74 6.99 -14.81
C SER A 235 -12.42 5.74 -14.01
N LYS A 236 -13.28 5.34 -13.08
CA LYS A 236 -13.11 4.18 -12.20
C LYS A 236 -13.85 2.92 -12.66
N VAL A 237 -14.75 3.04 -13.63
CA VAL A 237 -15.54 1.88 -14.10
C VAL A 237 -14.69 0.75 -14.63
N ALA A 238 -13.63 1.07 -15.39
CA ALA A 238 -12.72 0.05 -15.91
C ALA A 238 -11.88 -0.62 -14.81
N PHE A 239 -11.57 0.10 -13.75
CA PHE A 239 -10.86 -0.41 -12.57
C PHE A 239 -11.74 -1.37 -11.74
N LEU A 240 -13.03 -1.09 -11.62
CA LEU A 240 -13.98 -1.83 -10.79
C LEU A 240 -14.48 -3.13 -11.46
N SER A 241 -13.57 -4.03 -11.78
CA SER A 241 -13.96 -5.40 -12.16
C SER A 241 -14.58 -6.15 -10.96
N PRO A 242 -15.35 -7.23 -11.17
CA PRO A 242 -15.86 -8.05 -10.07
C PRO A 242 -14.76 -8.56 -9.13
N LYS A 243 -13.57 -8.87 -9.65
CA LYS A 243 -12.40 -9.24 -8.84
C LYS A 243 -11.93 -8.08 -7.97
N MET A 244 -11.90 -6.85 -8.52
CA MET A 244 -11.49 -5.66 -7.78
C MET A 244 -12.49 -5.32 -6.68
N GLU A 245 -13.79 -5.43 -6.93
CA GLU A 245 -14.81 -5.21 -5.90
C GLU A 245 -14.68 -6.23 -4.76
N SER A 246 -14.47 -7.51 -5.09
CA SER A 246 -14.21 -8.55 -4.09
C SER A 246 -12.93 -8.27 -3.30
N PHE A 247 -11.87 -7.83 -3.97
CA PHE A 247 -10.61 -7.43 -3.33
C PHE A 247 -10.80 -6.27 -2.36
N LEU A 248 -11.52 -5.22 -2.76
CA LEU A 248 -11.81 -4.07 -1.90
C LEU A 248 -12.61 -4.49 -0.66
N ALA A 249 -13.61 -5.36 -0.83
CA ALA A 249 -14.42 -5.85 0.27
C ALA A 249 -13.60 -6.70 1.27
N GLU A 250 -12.82 -7.64 0.77
CA GLU A 250 -11.96 -8.49 1.62
C GLU A 250 -10.87 -7.65 2.31
N THR A 251 -10.23 -6.73 1.58
CA THR A 251 -9.21 -5.82 2.10
C THR A 251 -9.78 -4.95 3.23
N ALA A 252 -11.01 -4.42 3.05
CA ALA A 252 -11.69 -3.65 4.10
C ALA A 252 -11.93 -4.50 5.36
N ALA A 253 -12.43 -5.73 5.19
CA ALA A 253 -12.69 -6.63 6.30
C ALA A 253 -11.40 -6.94 7.09
N ARG A 254 -10.32 -7.31 6.38
CA ARG A 254 -9.04 -7.63 7.03
C ARG A 254 -8.40 -6.42 7.71
N ALA A 255 -8.39 -5.27 7.03
CA ALA A 255 -7.89 -4.04 7.64
C ALA A 255 -8.70 -3.63 8.88
N TYR A 256 -10.01 -3.86 8.87
CA TYR A 256 -10.88 -3.60 10.02
C TYR A 256 -10.56 -4.54 11.19
N GLU A 257 -10.41 -5.84 10.95
CA GLU A 257 -10.07 -6.85 11.95
C GLU A 257 -8.78 -6.51 12.72
N VAL A 258 -7.79 -5.90 12.04
CA VAL A 258 -6.50 -5.53 12.65
C VAL A 258 -6.44 -4.04 13.08
N GLY A 259 -7.55 -3.31 13.00
CA GLY A 259 -7.62 -1.90 13.40
C GLY A 259 -6.88 -0.93 12.47
N GLN A 260 -6.62 -1.33 11.25
CA GLN A 260 -5.92 -0.50 10.24
C GLN A 260 -6.85 0.15 9.22
N LEU A 261 -8.15 -0.15 9.20
CA LEU A 261 -9.09 0.49 8.28
C LEU A 261 -9.49 1.89 8.78
N HIS A 262 -9.39 2.88 7.92
CA HIS A 262 -10.03 4.18 8.10
C HIS A 262 -10.92 4.46 6.88
N LEU A 263 -12.15 3.93 6.90
CA LEU A 263 -13.18 4.22 5.91
C LEU A 263 -14.06 5.35 6.44
N SER A 264 -14.04 6.49 5.77
CA SER A 264 -14.74 7.69 6.21
C SER A 264 -15.74 8.19 5.18
N PHE A 265 -16.83 8.77 5.65
CA PHE A 265 -17.89 9.35 4.84
C PHE A 265 -18.22 10.77 5.26
N LEU A 266 -18.43 11.64 4.27
CA LEU A 266 -19.12 12.91 4.44
C LEU A 266 -20.58 12.72 4.09
N THR A 267 -21.49 13.30 4.87
CA THR A 267 -22.91 13.31 4.57
C THR A 267 -23.43 14.73 4.40
N PHE A 268 -24.36 14.90 3.48
CA PHE A 268 -25.17 16.09 3.27
C PHE A 268 -26.64 15.73 3.43
N ASP A 269 -27.32 16.36 4.38
CA ASP A 269 -28.72 16.07 4.72
C ASP A 269 -28.95 14.56 4.95
N GLY A 270 -28.03 13.91 5.67
CA GLY A 270 -28.02 12.48 5.97
C GLY A 270 -27.68 11.55 4.80
N LYS A 271 -27.37 12.08 3.60
CA LYS A 271 -26.96 11.29 2.42
C LYS A 271 -25.47 11.30 2.23
N LYS A 272 -24.87 10.14 1.95
CA LYS A 272 -23.42 10.02 1.68
C LYS A 272 -23.05 10.84 0.44
N ALA A 273 -22.13 11.81 0.62
CA ALA A 273 -21.71 12.75 -0.42
C ALA A 273 -20.27 12.50 -0.90
N ALA A 274 -19.38 12.04 -0.02
CA ALA A 274 -18.03 11.62 -0.36
C ALA A 274 -17.55 10.52 0.59
N ALA A 275 -16.53 9.76 0.16
CA ALA A 275 -15.88 8.76 0.98
C ALA A 275 -14.38 8.68 0.68
N TYR A 276 -13.60 8.36 1.72
CA TYR A 276 -12.20 7.96 1.62
C TYR A 276 -12.02 6.57 2.21
N PHE A 277 -11.42 5.70 1.42
CA PHE A 277 -10.93 4.40 1.85
C PHE A 277 -9.44 4.55 2.13
N SER A 278 -9.04 4.43 3.38
CA SER A 278 -7.67 4.67 3.82
C SER A 278 -7.21 3.60 4.79
N PHE A 279 -5.89 3.46 4.93
CA PHE A 279 -5.27 2.59 5.92
C PHE A 279 -4.50 3.41 6.96
N LEU A 280 -4.38 2.86 8.16
CA LEU A 280 -3.56 3.39 9.24
C LEU A 280 -2.36 2.45 9.42
N ALA A 281 -1.16 2.92 9.12
CA ALA A 281 0.07 2.15 9.31
C ALA A 281 1.26 3.08 9.50
N GLY A 282 2.19 2.72 10.38
CA GLY A 282 3.44 3.46 10.59
C GLY A 282 3.26 4.92 10.99
N GLY A 283 2.22 5.26 11.76
CA GLY A 283 1.92 6.64 12.14
C GLY A 283 1.46 7.52 10.98
N LYS A 284 0.95 6.93 9.90
CA LYS A 284 0.45 7.61 8.72
C LYS A 284 -0.95 7.14 8.36
N LEU A 285 -1.74 8.05 7.78
CA LEU A 285 -2.99 7.73 7.11
C LEU A 285 -2.73 7.66 5.60
N TRP A 286 -2.88 6.47 5.05
CA TRP A 286 -2.67 6.18 3.63
C TRP A 286 -4.01 6.23 2.91
N VAL A 287 -4.26 7.31 2.14
CA VAL A 287 -5.48 7.43 1.34
C VAL A 287 -5.34 6.52 0.13
N TYR A 288 -5.99 5.36 0.18
CA TYR A 288 -5.91 4.34 -0.86
C TYR A 288 -6.85 4.63 -2.03
N ASN A 289 -8.10 4.98 -1.74
CA ASN A 289 -9.05 5.33 -2.78
C ASN A 289 -10.12 6.31 -2.27
N SER A 290 -10.80 6.98 -3.17
CA SER A 290 -11.84 7.95 -2.84
C SER A 290 -13.05 7.80 -3.74
N ALA A 291 -14.21 8.24 -3.28
CA ALA A 291 -15.43 8.31 -4.08
C ALA A 291 -16.25 9.54 -3.70
N TRP A 292 -17.10 10.01 -4.59
CA TRP A 292 -18.00 11.10 -4.31
C TRP A 292 -19.27 11.00 -5.16
N GLU A 293 -20.34 11.58 -4.65
CA GLU A 293 -21.66 11.59 -5.29
C GLU A 293 -21.75 12.77 -6.27
N PRO A 294 -21.85 12.55 -7.59
CA PRO A 294 -21.89 13.62 -8.59
C PRO A 294 -23.00 14.66 -8.38
N ALA A 295 -24.12 14.27 -7.76
CA ALA A 295 -25.21 15.19 -7.44
C ALA A 295 -24.78 16.32 -6.49
N PHE A 296 -23.75 16.10 -5.66
CA PHE A 296 -23.21 17.07 -4.72
C PHE A 296 -21.96 17.80 -5.24
N GLY A 297 -21.57 17.62 -6.48
CA GLY A 297 -20.38 18.22 -7.11
C GLY A 297 -20.22 19.73 -6.85
N PRO A 298 -21.29 20.58 -6.96
CA PRO A 298 -21.20 22.01 -6.68
C PRO A 298 -20.73 22.38 -5.26
N CYS A 299 -20.84 21.44 -4.29
CA CYS A 299 -20.38 21.61 -2.90
C CYS A 299 -18.99 21.04 -2.67
N SER A 300 -18.33 20.47 -3.70
CA SER A 300 -16.98 19.90 -3.61
C SER A 300 -16.79 18.92 -2.43
N PRO A 301 -17.63 17.87 -2.31
CA PRO A 301 -17.70 17.03 -1.12
C PRO A 301 -16.39 16.31 -0.80
N GLY A 302 -15.61 15.87 -1.81
CA GLY A 302 -14.30 15.26 -1.60
C GLY A 302 -13.30 16.19 -0.90
N TRP A 303 -13.29 17.49 -1.24
CA TRP A 303 -12.45 18.47 -0.57
C TRP A 303 -12.89 18.74 0.87
N VAL A 304 -14.19 18.78 1.12
CA VAL A 304 -14.73 18.95 2.48
C VAL A 304 -14.34 17.77 3.35
N LEU A 305 -14.51 16.53 2.83
CA LEU A 305 -14.11 15.34 3.56
C LEU A 305 -12.60 15.29 3.80
N LEU A 306 -11.78 15.66 2.80
CA LEU A 306 -10.32 15.74 2.99
C LEU A 306 -9.95 16.66 4.16
N ALA A 307 -10.57 17.84 4.24
CA ALA A 307 -10.33 18.75 5.36
C ALA A 307 -10.72 18.11 6.70
N LYS A 308 -11.85 17.41 6.79
CA LYS A 308 -12.27 16.68 8.00
C LYS A 308 -11.30 15.57 8.37
N VAL A 309 -10.80 14.82 7.38
CA VAL A 309 -9.81 13.74 7.59
C VAL A 309 -8.46 14.30 8.05
N ILE A 310 -8.01 15.44 7.52
CA ILE A 310 -6.78 16.12 7.99
C ILE A 310 -6.95 16.58 9.44
N ILE A 311 -8.07 17.19 9.78
CA ILE A 311 -8.38 17.60 11.17
C ILE A 311 -8.32 16.37 12.09
N TRP A 312 -9.01 15.30 11.71
CA TRP A 312 -9.01 14.06 12.47
C TRP A 312 -7.59 13.48 12.66
N ALA A 313 -6.78 13.48 11.61
CA ALA A 313 -5.42 12.96 11.67
C ALA A 313 -4.52 13.81 12.58
N ILE A 314 -4.71 15.14 12.61
CA ILE A 314 -4.01 16.03 13.54
C ILE A 314 -4.40 15.74 15.00
N GLU A 315 -5.68 15.45 15.26
CA GLU A 315 -6.20 15.21 16.62
C GLU A 315 -5.82 13.82 17.17
N HIS A 316 -5.48 12.87 16.31
CA HIS A 316 -5.19 11.48 16.69
C HIS A 316 -3.71 11.09 16.57
N GLY A 317 -2.84 11.99 16.11
CA GLY A 317 -1.38 11.81 16.03
C GLY A 317 -0.94 10.99 14.86
#